data_e85343941e41668671a1848a15b5e5a3
#
_entry.id   e85343941e41668671a1848a15b5e5a3
#
_cell.length_a   1.000
_cell.length_b   1.000
_cell.length_c   1.000
_cell.angle_alpha   90.00
_cell.angle_beta   90.00
_cell.angle_gamma   90.00
#
_symmetry.space_group_name_H-M   'P 1'
#
loop_
_entity.id
_entity.type
_entity.pdbx_description
1 polymer ?
#
loop_
_entity_poly.entity_id
_entity_poly.type
_entity_poly.pdbx_seq_one_letter_code
_entity_poly.pdbx_strand_id
1 'polypeptide(L)'
;MKKNPKKLKTWSALKRERFTKNPDEAFAYLKSSLEENSDAPEIVIEAIRLVSESLGLSIEQIAKKAHKSPSTIHKALGKTGNPTLETLSAVLKTMGLKLTIAKAS
;
A
#
# COMPACT_ATOMS: atom_id res chain seq x y z
N MET A 1 4.64 -28.22 -20.80
CA MET A 1 5.44 -27.64 -20.54
C MET A 1 5.40 -27.03 -19.44
N LYS A 2 6.07 -26.72 -18.98
CA LYS A 2 5.98 -26.21 -17.98
C LYS A 2 6.46 -24.98 -18.02
N LYS A 3 5.86 -24.11 -17.64
CA LYS A 3 6.30 -22.93 -17.62
C LYS A 3 7.22 -22.70 -16.55
N ASN A 4 8.18 -21.84 -16.71
CA ASN A 4 9.02 -21.38 -15.64
C ASN A 4 8.31 -20.21 -14.98
N PRO A 5 7.83 -20.38 -13.74
CA PRO A 5 7.09 -19.31 -13.08
C PRO A 5 7.86 -18.01 -12.96
N LYS A 6 9.18 -18.10 -12.88
CA LYS A 6 9.98 -16.88 -12.74
C LYS A 6 9.86 -15.96 -13.93
N LYS A 7 9.64 -16.52 -15.10
CA LYS A 7 9.49 -15.70 -16.29
C LYS A 7 8.16 -15.01 -16.35
N LEU A 8 7.24 -15.42 -15.49
CA LEU A 8 5.90 -14.89 -15.49
C LEU A 8 5.58 -14.00 -14.32
N LYS A 9 6.63 -13.53 -13.63
CA LYS A 9 6.40 -12.61 -12.52
C LYS A 9 5.74 -11.35 -13.03
N THR A 10 4.73 -10.90 -12.30
CA THR A 10 4.05 -9.65 -12.62
C THR A 10 4.90 -8.47 -12.19
N TRP A 11 4.54 -7.30 -12.69
CA TRP A 11 5.18 -6.06 -12.24
C TRP A 11 5.02 -5.87 -10.74
N SER A 12 3.83 -6.23 -10.21
CA SER A 12 3.60 -6.11 -8.77
C SER A 12 4.54 -6.99 -7.97
N ALA A 13 4.77 -8.22 -8.44
CA ALA A 13 5.68 -9.14 -7.75
C ALA A 13 7.11 -8.62 -7.78
N LEU A 14 7.54 -8.08 -8.92
CA LEU A 14 8.88 -7.52 -9.04
C LEU A 14 9.07 -6.31 -8.14
N LYS A 15 8.09 -5.43 -8.10
CA LYS A 15 8.14 -4.26 -7.23
C LYS A 15 8.18 -4.67 -5.77
N ARG A 16 7.38 -5.68 -5.41
CA ARG A 16 7.33 -6.16 -4.03
C ARG A 16 8.69 -6.68 -3.58
N GLU A 17 9.35 -7.44 -4.44
CA GLU A 17 10.69 -7.94 -4.13
C GLU A 17 11.68 -6.80 -3.94
N ARG A 18 11.62 -5.83 -4.83
CA ARG A 18 12.52 -4.67 -4.77
C ARG A 18 12.28 -3.85 -3.52
N PHE A 19 11.00 -3.61 -3.19
CA PHE A 19 10.65 -2.80 -2.03
C PHE A 19 10.98 -3.51 -0.73
N THR A 20 10.91 -4.83 -0.71
CA THR A 20 11.29 -5.59 0.47
C THR A 20 12.76 -5.33 0.81
N LYS A 21 13.59 -5.22 -0.22
CA LYS A 21 15.02 -4.96 -0.04
C LYS A 21 15.30 -3.48 0.21
N ASN A 22 14.43 -2.60 -0.27
CA ASN A 22 14.66 -1.16 -0.23
C ASN A 22 13.42 -0.43 0.25
N PRO A 23 13.15 -0.43 1.56
CA PRO A 23 11.92 0.20 2.08
C PRO A 23 11.79 1.68 1.74
N ASP A 24 12.91 2.40 1.66
CA ASP A 24 12.85 3.82 1.31
C ASP A 24 12.31 4.02 -0.10
N GLU A 25 12.61 3.10 -1.02
CA GLU A 25 12.05 3.16 -2.36
C GLU A 25 10.55 2.91 -2.34
N ALA A 26 10.10 2.01 -1.46
CA ALA A 26 8.67 1.74 -1.31
C ALA A 26 7.93 3.00 -0.86
N PHE A 27 8.50 3.70 0.11
CA PHE A 27 7.88 4.92 0.62
C PHE A 27 7.88 6.02 -0.43
N ALA A 28 8.95 6.14 -1.21
CA ALA A 28 9.00 7.10 -2.30
C ALA A 28 7.96 6.78 -3.37
N TYR A 29 7.80 5.50 -3.68
CA TYR A 29 6.80 5.05 -4.63
C TYR A 29 5.38 5.42 -4.16
N LEU A 30 5.11 5.19 -2.88
CA LEU A 30 3.81 5.51 -2.31
C LEU A 30 3.55 7.01 -2.35
N LYS A 31 4.55 7.80 -2.01
CA LYS A 31 4.44 9.26 -2.05
C LYS A 31 4.14 9.75 -3.46
N SER A 32 4.88 9.25 -4.45
CA SER A 32 4.63 9.59 -5.85
C SER A 32 3.23 9.20 -6.28
N SER A 33 2.79 8.02 -5.86
CA SER A 33 1.48 7.53 -6.23
C SER A 33 0.39 8.46 -5.72
N LEU A 34 0.53 8.92 -4.47
CA LEU A 34 -0.42 9.87 -3.89
C LEU A 34 -0.40 11.20 -4.62
N GLU A 35 0.79 11.68 -4.96
CA GLU A 35 0.93 12.98 -5.62
C GLU A 35 0.40 12.97 -7.05
N GLU A 36 0.59 11.87 -7.75
CA GLU A 36 0.25 11.81 -9.16
C GLU A 36 -1.13 11.26 -9.46
N ASN A 37 -1.73 10.57 -8.49
CA ASN A 37 -3.00 9.89 -8.71
C ASN A 37 -4.03 10.25 -7.65
N SER A 38 -4.04 11.49 -7.20
CA SER A 38 -4.96 11.91 -6.16
C SER A 38 -6.43 11.79 -6.59
N ASP A 39 -6.69 11.79 -7.89
CA ASP A 39 -8.03 11.63 -8.41
C ASP A 39 -8.34 10.20 -8.84
N ALA A 40 -7.45 9.27 -8.51
CA ALA A 40 -7.63 7.85 -8.84
C ALA A 40 -7.35 7.02 -7.59
N PRO A 41 -8.29 7.01 -6.63
CA PRO A 41 -8.06 6.35 -5.35
C PRO A 41 -7.75 4.86 -5.47
N GLU A 42 -8.25 4.20 -6.51
CA GLU A 42 -7.96 2.78 -6.69
C GLU A 42 -6.47 2.53 -6.93
N ILE A 43 -5.78 3.45 -7.60
CA ILE A 43 -4.35 3.33 -7.85
C ILE A 43 -3.58 3.54 -6.54
N VAL A 44 -3.99 4.52 -5.76
CA VAL A 44 -3.35 4.81 -4.49
C VAL A 44 -3.51 3.64 -3.52
N ILE A 45 -4.72 3.08 -3.46
CA ILE A 45 -5.00 1.94 -2.57
C ILE A 45 -4.15 0.74 -2.97
N GLU A 46 -4.02 0.48 -4.26
CA GLU A 46 -3.18 -0.61 -4.73
C GLU A 46 -1.72 -0.39 -4.32
N ALA A 47 -1.25 0.84 -4.40
CA ALA A 47 0.11 1.17 -3.97
C ALA A 47 0.28 0.92 -2.47
N ILE A 48 -0.71 1.27 -1.66
CA ILE A 48 -0.66 1.03 -0.22
C ILE A 48 -0.59 -0.46 0.07
N ARG A 49 -1.40 -1.27 -0.62
CA ARG A 49 -1.35 -2.72 -0.44
C ARG A 49 0.03 -3.28 -0.80
N LEU A 50 0.56 -2.83 -1.94
CA LEU A 50 1.85 -3.32 -2.40
C LEU A 50 2.94 -3.00 -1.38
N VAL A 51 2.97 -1.78 -0.88
CA VAL A 51 3.97 -1.37 0.10
C VAL A 51 3.81 -2.13 1.40
N SER A 52 2.57 -2.28 1.89
CA SER A 52 2.34 -3.01 3.14
C SER A 52 2.77 -4.47 3.00
N GLU A 53 2.50 -5.10 1.86
CA GLU A 53 2.94 -6.48 1.62
C GLU A 53 4.46 -6.58 1.58
N SER A 54 5.12 -5.61 0.98
CA SER A 54 6.57 -5.62 0.91
C SER A 54 7.22 -5.47 2.28
N LEU A 55 6.50 -4.86 3.22
CA LEU A 55 6.96 -4.72 4.60
C LEU A 55 6.56 -5.93 5.45
N GLY A 56 5.92 -6.92 4.85
CA GLY A 56 5.52 -8.12 5.56
C GLY A 56 4.30 -7.96 6.43
N LEU A 57 3.47 -6.95 6.16
CA LEU A 57 2.28 -6.70 6.97
C LEU A 57 1.05 -7.35 6.34
N SER A 58 0.40 -8.23 7.09
CA SER A 58 -0.86 -8.83 6.67
C SER A 58 -2.01 -7.88 7.05
N ILE A 59 -3.18 -8.15 6.47
CA ILE A 59 -4.37 -7.37 6.81
C ILE A 59 -4.65 -7.45 8.31
N GLU A 60 -4.48 -8.64 8.91
CA GLU A 60 -4.72 -8.83 10.34
C GLU A 60 -3.76 -8.01 11.18
N GLN A 61 -2.50 -7.95 10.76
CA GLN A 61 -1.50 -7.16 11.49
C GLN A 61 -1.78 -5.67 11.37
N ILE A 62 -2.16 -5.22 10.19
CA ILE A 62 -2.51 -3.82 9.99
C ILE A 62 -3.71 -3.47 10.86
N ALA A 63 -4.73 -4.32 10.84
CA ALA A 63 -5.94 -4.08 11.62
C ALA A 63 -5.61 -3.97 13.10
N LYS A 64 -4.81 -4.91 13.59
CA LYS A 64 -4.43 -4.92 15.02
C LYS A 64 -3.67 -3.65 15.38
N LYS A 65 -2.69 -3.27 14.59
CA LYS A 65 -1.90 -2.08 14.87
C LYS A 65 -2.70 -0.79 14.72
N ALA A 66 -3.67 -0.79 13.81
CA ALA A 66 -4.49 0.38 13.55
C ALA A 66 -5.71 0.46 14.50
N HIS A 67 -5.89 -0.55 15.35
CA HIS A 67 -7.04 -0.64 16.25
C HIS A 67 -8.35 -0.62 15.48
N LYS A 68 -8.37 -1.35 14.36
CA LYS A 68 -9.55 -1.50 13.52
C LYS A 68 -9.84 -2.99 13.33
N SER A 69 -11.05 -3.32 12.90
CA SER A 69 -11.36 -4.70 12.60
C SER A 69 -10.73 -5.10 11.27
N PRO A 70 -10.38 -6.40 11.09
CA PRO A 70 -9.89 -6.85 9.80
C PRO A 70 -10.87 -6.57 8.67
N SER A 71 -12.15 -6.67 8.94
CA SER A 71 -13.18 -6.37 7.95
C SER A 71 -13.09 -4.93 7.45
N THR A 72 -12.86 -3.99 8.36
CA THR A 72 -12.70 -2.58 8.00
C THR A 72 -11.49 -2.40 7.09
N ILE A 73 -10.38 -3.05 7.40
CA ILE A 73 -9.17 -2.93 6.60
C ILE A 73 -9.35 -3.62 5.24
N HIS A 74 -9.98 -4.79 5.21
CA HIS A 74 -10.27 -5.45 3.93
C HIS A 74 -11.08 -4.56 3.01
N LYS A 75 -12.08 -3.89 3.55
CA LYS A 75 -12.89 -2.98 2.76
C LYS A 75 -12.11 -1.77 2.31
N ALA A 76 -11.35 -1.19 3.22
CA ALA A 76 -10.59 0.03 2.92
C ALA A 76 -9.55 -0.20 1.83
N LEU A 77 -8.91 -1.35 1.84
CA LEU A 77 -7.82 -1.66 0.91
C LEU A 77 -8.26 -2.56 -0.23
N GLY A 78 -9.56 -2.76 -0.40
CA GLY A 78 -10.08 -3.56 -1.50
C GLY A 78 -10.16 -2.78 -2.81
N LYS A 79 -10.54 -3.47 -3.87
CA LYS A 79 -10.59 -2.87 -5.21
C LYS A 79 -11.52 -1.68 -5.30
N THR A 80 -12.60 -1.69 -4.56
CA THR A 80 -13.56 -0.59 -4.56
C THR A 80 -13.48 0.19 -3.25
N GLY A 81 -12.35 0.06 -2.57
CA GLY A 81 -12.19 0.72 -1.28
C GLY A 81 -12.14 2.23 -1.41
N ASN A 82 -12.67 2.86 -0.39
CA ASN A 82 -12.64 4.31 -0.30
C ASN A 82 -12.51 4.66 1.18
N PRO A 83 -11.31 4.47 1.73
CA PRO A 83 -11.12 4.66 3.17
C PRO A 83 -11.34 6.10 3.57
N THR A 84 -11.86 6.28 4.78
CA THR A 84 -11.92 7.60 5.36
C THR A 84 -10.51 8.10 5.64
N LEU A 85 -10.39 9.40 5.84
CA LEU A 85 -9.09 9.98 6.19
C LEU A 85 -8.55 9.35 7.46
N GLU A 86 -9.43 9.09 8.43
CA GLU A 86 -9.04 8.46 9.68
C GLU A 86 -8.45 7.07 9.45
N THR A 87 -9.14 6.24 8.65
CA THR A 87 -8.68 4.89 8.38
C THR A 87 -7.37 4.91 7.58
N LEU A 88 -7.29 5.79 6.59
CA LEU A 88 -6.08 5.91 5.79
C LEU A 88 -4.89 6.31 6.67
N SER A 89 -5.09 7.29 7.53
CA SER A 89 -4.05 7.74 8.45
C SER A 89 -3.60 6.62 9.37
N ALA A 90 -4.57 5.85 9.89
CA ALA A 90 -4.26 4.74 10.79
C ALA A 90 -3.45 3.66 10.08
N VAL A 91 -3.82 3.34 8.84
CA VAL A 91 -3.09 2.35 8.05
C VAL A 91 -1.65 2.82 7.80
N LEU A 92 -1.47 4.06 7.39
CA LEU A 92 -0.14 4.59 7.12
C LEU A 92 0.73 4.58 8.36
N LYS A 93 0.15 4.85 9.53
CA LYS A 93 0.90 4.80 10.78
C LYS A 93 1.47 3.42 11.08
N THR A 94 0.77 2.36 10.65
CA THR A 94 1.29 1.00 10.87
C THR A 94 2.58 0.76 10.09
N MET A 95 2.84 1.57 9.08
CA MET A 95 4.07 1.50 8.28
C MET A 95 5.09 2.54 8.69
N GLY A 96 4.82 3.28 9.77
CA GLY A 96 5.71 4.34 10.22
C GLY A 96 5.57 5.63 9.42
N LEU A 97 4.46 5.80 8.72
CA LEU A 97 4.23 6.95 7.87
C LEU A 97 3.13 7.83 8.44
N LYS A 98 3.03 9.04 7.94
CA LYS A 98 1.97 9.95 8.34
C LYS A 98 1.50 10.75 7.14
N LEU A 99 0.24 11.16 7.19
CA LEU A 99 -0.28 12.06 6.19
C LEU A 99 0.18 13.48 6.50
N THR A 100 0.45 14.21 5.45
CA THR A 100 0.81 15.60 5.57
C THR A 100 0.37 16.32 4.30
N ILE A 101 0.57 17.62 4.27
CA ILE A 101 0.27 18.39 3.07
C ILE A 101 1.52 19.12 2.62
N ALA A 102 1.56 19.39 1.31
CA ALA A 102 2.65 20.15 0.73
C ALA A 102 2.04 21.16 -0.24
N LYS A 103 2.73 22.28 -0.38
CA LYS A 103 2.27 23.29 -1.31
C LYS A 103 2.38 22.76 -2.73
N ALA A 104 1.34 22.98 -3.51
CA ALA A 104 1.37 22.59 -4.92
C ALA A 104 2.25 23.55 -5.68
N SER A 105 2.99 23.01 -6.65
CA SER A 105 3.86 23.85 -7.45
C SER A 105 3.18 24.35 -8.72
#